data_d2a3200db8246e2f358c5cb8752f1fc8
#
_entry.id   d2a3200db8246e2f358c5cb8752f1fc8
#
_cell.length_a   1.000
_cell.length_b   1.000
_cell.length_c   1.000
_cell.angle_alpha   90.00
_cell.angle_beta   90.00
_cell.angle_gamma   90.00
#
_symmetry.space_group_name_H-M   'P 1'
#
loop_
_entity.id
_entity.type
_entity.pdbx_description
1 polymer ?
#
loop_
_entity_poly.entity_id
_entity_poly.type
_entity_poly.pdbx_seq_one_letter_code
_entity_poly.pdbx_strand_id
1 'polypeptide(L)'
;IVNQKDGTVSNSGFMDELRLKLNAKVMLIRNIDTCDSLTNGQTGTLMAIEKDSSGYVKHLVVLFDRPAAGKQLRAKNPQLAKTHPGGTMIETYSWQYSLGKTGTGSTATLIQFPIILAHAITAHKTQGMTVYKPKTCSLDVTSAFEAAQAYVMLGRPQSLEQLFIPGQLDTNNIYASSKALEEYKKMNK
;
A
#
# COMPACT_ATOMS: atom_id res chain seq x y z
N ILE A 1 -17.72 -15.02 -3.11
CA ILE A 1 -18.14 -13.60 -3.05
C ILE A 1 -18.77 -13.41 -1.68
N VAL A 2 -18.07 -12.73 -0.78
CA VAL A 2 -18.60 -12.43 0.56
C VAL A 2 -19.31 -11.09 0.49
N ASN A 3 -20.59 -11.05 0.84
CA ASN A 3 -21.42 -9.87 0.76
C ASN A 3 -21.02 -8.88 1.84
N GLN A 4 -20.69 -7.63 1.49
CA GLN A 4 -20.22 -6.56 2.40
C GLN A 4 -21.23 -6.14 3.49
N LYS A 5 -22.46 -6.65 3.48
CA LYS A 5 -23.51 -6.21 4.42
C LYS A 5 -23.22 -6.53 5.89
N ASP A 6 -22.26 -7.40 6.20
CA ASP A 6 -22.02 -7.85 7.58
C ASP A 6 -20.83 -7.18 8.27
N GLY A 7 -20.23 -6.14 7.69
CA GLY A 7 -19.21 -5.29 8.34
C GLY A 7 -17.88 -5.96 8.69
N THR A 8 -17.69 -7.25 8.37
CA THR A 8 -16.52 -8.05 8.77
C THR A 8 -15.37 -8.03 7.76
N VAL A 9 -15.64 -7.75 6.50
CA VAL A 9 -14.61 -7.71 5.43
C VAL A 9 -13.85 -6.39 5.40
N SER A 10 -14.43 -5.31 5.92
CA SER A 10 -13.85 -3.96 5.88
C SER A 10 -12.49 -3.84 6.56
N ASN A 11 -12.17 -4.69 7.53
CA ASN A 11 -10.90 -4.66 8.27
C ASN A 11 -9.79 -5.51 7.64
N SER A 12 -10.07 -6.32 6.62
CA SER A 12 -9.08 -7.17 5.98
C SER A 12 -8.08 -6.39 5.12
N GLY A 13 -8.47 -5.21 4.63
CA GLY A 13 -7.74 -4.42 3.64
C GLY A 13 -7.83 -4.99 2.22
N PHE A 14 -8.49 -6.13 2.02
CA PHE A 14 -8.76 -6.69 0.70
C PHE A 14 -10.04 -6.10 0.10
N MET A 15 -10.05 -5.94 -1.22
CA MET A 15 -11.22 -5.50 -1.98
C MET A 15 -12.05 -6.72 -2.40
N ASP A 16 -13.37 -6.59 -2.47
CA ASP A 16 -14.26 -7.67 -2.93
C ASP A 16 -13.95 -8.06 -4.38
N GLU A 17 -13.59 -7.07 -5.19
CA GLU A 17 -13.18 -7.24 -6.57
C GLU A 17 -11.89 -6.46 -6.82
N LEU A 18 -10.83 -7.16 -7.24
CA LEU A 18 -9.56 -6.54 -7.58
C LEU A 18 -9.49 -6.33 -9.10
N ARG A 19 -9.68 -5.10 -9.55
CA ARG A 19 -9.56 -4.71 -10.96
C ARG A 19 -8.17 -4.18 -11.23
N LEU A 20 -7.43 -4.85 -12.12
CA LEU A 20 -6.05 -4.52 -12.44
C LEU A 20 -5.88 -4.29 -13.95
N LYS A 21 -4.96 -3.39 -14.29
CA LYS A 21 -4.52 -3.13 -15.66
C LYS A 21 -2.99 -3.14 -15.71
N LEU A 22 -2.41 -3.63 -16.79
CA LEU A 22 -0.96 -3.54 -17.00
C LEU A 22 -0.50 -2.07 -16.92
N ASN A 23 0.69 -1.88 -16.41
CA ASN A 23 1.31 -0.59 -16.10
C ASN A 23 0.60 0.21 -15.00
N ALA A 24 -0.40 -0.36 -14.31
CA ALA A 24 -0.99 0.29 -13.15
C ALA A 24 0.00 0.36 -11.99
N LYS A 25 -0.07 1.47 -11.24
CA LYS A 25 0.62 1.61 -9.97
C LYS A 25 -0.10 0.79 -8.92
N VAL A 26 0.64 -0.07 -8.24
CA VAL A 26 0.12 -0.98 -7.22
C VAL A 26 0.92 -0.88 -5.92
N MET A 27 0.32 -1.31 -4.81
CA MET A 27 0.94 -1.33 -3.50
C MET A 27 0.61 -2.64 -2.79
N LEU A 28 1.61 -3.24 -2.13
CA LEU A 28 1.39 -4.35 -1.19
C LEU A 28 0.58 -3.89 0.01
N ILE A 29 -0.38 -4.71 0.42
CA ILE A 29 -1.20 -4.49 1.63
C ILE A 29 -0.91 -5.51 2.73
N ARG A 30 0.08 -6.37 2.53
CA ARG A 30 0.55 -7.39 3.50
C ARG A 30 2.06 -7.51 3.46
N ASN A 31 2.63 -7.96 4.57
CA ASN A 31 4.01 -8.41 4.63
C ASN A 31 4.05 -9.83 4.04
N ILE A 32 4.73 -9.98 2.91
CA ILE A 32 4.96 -11.28 2.27
C ILE A 32 6.26 -11.87 2.80
N ASP A 33 7.33 -11.09 2.75
CA ASP A 33 8.66 -11.44 3.25
C ASP A 33 9.40 -10.18 3.70
N THR A 34 9.55 -10.01 5.01
CA THR A 34 10.21 -8.84 5.59
C THR A 34 11.71 -8.85 5.34
N CYS A 35 12.34 -10.03 5.26
CA CYS A 35 13.77 -10.17 4.97
C CYS A 35 14.10 -9.78 3.52
N ASP A 36 13.15 -10.02 2.60
CA ASP A 36 13.26 -9.62 1.19
C ASP A 36 12.61 -8.25 0.90
N SER A 37 12.31 -7.48 1.94
CA SER A 37 11.69 -6.15 1.86
C SER A 37 10.32 -6.13 1.12
N LEU A 38 9.62 -7.28 1.06
CA LEU A 38 8.26 -7.39 0.54
C LEU A 38 7.26 -7.12 1.67
N THR A 39 7.16 -5.85 2.04
CA THR A 39 6.36 -5.39 3.18
C THR A 39 5.14 -4.58 2.74
N ASN A 40 4.15 -4.51 3.63
CA ASN A 40 3.00 -3.62 3.46
C ASN A 40 3.47 -2.19 3.17
N GLY A 41 2.83 -1.53 2.21
CA GLY A 41 3.18 -0.18 1.76
C GLY A 41 4.21 -0.13 0.63
N GLN A 42 4.86 -1.24 0.25
CA GLN A 42 5.77 -1.24 -0.90
C GLN A 42 4.99 -1.02 -2.19
N THR A 43 5.38 0.00 -2.95
CA THR A 43 4.78 0.37 -4.23
C THR A 43 5.56 -0.17 -5.41
N GLY A 44 4.88 -0.38 -6.52
CA GLY A 44 5.47 -0.87 -7.75
C GLY A 44 4.56 -0.66 -8.96
N THR A 45 4.99 -1.14 -10.09
CA THR A 45 4.23 -1.13 -11.35
C THR A 45 3.91 -2.55 -11.77
N LEU A 46 2.66 -2.82 -12.12
CA LEU A 46 2.21 -4.13 -12.60
C LEU A 46 2.73 -4.36 -14.03
N MET A 47 3.68 -5.28 -14.18
CA MET A 47 4.33 -5.60 -15.45
C MET A 47 3.57 -6.65 -16.26
N ALA A 48 3.07 -7.69 -15.58
CA ALA A 48 2.36 -8.78 -16.21
C ALA A 48 1.29 -9.40 -15.31
N ILE A 49 0.29 -10.00 -15.94
CA ILE A 49 -0.77 -10.81 -15.33
C ILE A 49 -0.67 -12.18 -15.99
N GLU A 50 -0.10 -13.15 -15.29
CA GLU A 50 0.10 -14.47 -15.83
C GLU A 50 -1.05 -15.39 -15.44
N LYS A 51 -1.56 -16.14 -16.44
CA LYS A 51 -2.68 -17.04 -16.30
C LYS A 51 -2.23 -18.49 -16.42
N ASP A 52 -2.95 -19.36 -15.77
CA ASP A 52 -2.82 -20.81 -15.95
C ASP A 52 -3.46 -21.29 -17.28
N SER A 53 -3.36 -22.59 -17.54
CA SER A 53 -3.94 -23.24 -18.73
C SER A 53 -5.49 -23.14 -18.79
N SER A 54 -6.13 -22.90 -17.65
CA SER A 54 -7.58 -22.73 -17.52
C SER A 54 -8.02 -21.27 -17.65
N GLY A 55 -7.06 -20.33 -17.84
CA GLY A 55 -7.34 -18.90 -18.01
C GLY A 55 -7.47 -18.12 -16.69
N TYR A 56 -7.32 -18.78 -15.52
CA TYR A 56 -7.32 -18.10 -14.24
C TYR A 56 -5.98 -17.40 -13.97
N VAL A 57 -6.02 -16.26 -13.29
CA VAL A 57 -4.80 -15.54 -12.91
C VAL A 57 -4.04 -16.35 -11.87
N LYS A 58 -2.84 -16.81 -12.24
CA LYS A 58 -1.96 -17.61 -11.42
C LYS A 58 -1.07 -16.72 -10.54
N HIS A 59 -0.41 -15.76 -11.14
CA HIS A 59 0.43 -14.79 -10.44
C HIS A 59 0.52 -13.46 -11.18
N LEU A 60 0.97 -12.45 -10.45
CA LEU A 60 1.21 -11.11 -10.96
C LEU A 60 2.71 -10.85 -10.95
N VAL A 61 3.20 -10.07 -11.92
CA VAL A 61 4.59 -9.63 -11.95
C VAL A 61 4.65 -8.14 -11.67
N VAL A 62 5.30 -7.76 -10.58
CA VAL A 62 5.40 -6.37 -10.12
C VAL A 62 6.85 -5.92 -10.12
N LEU A 63 7.12 -4.81 -10.79
CA LEU A 63 8.38 -4.08 -10.68
C LEU A 63 8.27 -3.11 -9.50
N PHE A 64 8.87 -3.46 -8.38
CA PHE A 64 8.84 -2.61 -7.18
C PHE A 64 9.71 -1.36 -7.35
N ASP A 65 9.26 -0.26 -6.76
CA ASP A 65 9.95 1.03 -6.78
C ASP A 65 11.28 0.98 -6.03
N ARG A 66 11.35 0.15 -4.98
CA ARG A 66 12.58 -0.13 -4.24
C ARG A 66 13.26 -1.35 -4.85
N PRO A 67 14.46 -1.20 -5.46
CA PRO A 67 15.14 -2.32 -6.14
C PRO A 67 15.46 -3.52 -5.24
N ALA A 68 15.62 -3.28 -3.94
CA ALA A 68 15.86 -4.33 -2.95
C ALA A 68 14.63 -5.21 -2.68
N ALA A 69 13.41 -4.68 -2.88
CA ALA A 69 12.19 -5.43 -2.62
C ALA A 69 12.04 -6.61 -3.60
N GLY A 70 11.93 -7.81 -3.06
CA GLY A 70 11.79 -9.04 -3.83
C GLY A 70 13.08 -9.55 -4.49
N LYS A 71 14.26 -9.08 -4.08
CA LYS A 71 15.55 -9.49 -4.68
C LYS A 71 15.81 -10.97 -4.55
N GLN A 72 15.56 -11.56 -3.38
CA GLN A 72 15.77 -12.99 -3.13
C GLN A 72 14.73 -13.83 -3.89
N LEU A 73 13.47 -13.37 -3.92
CA LEU A 73 12.39 -14.04 -4.64
C LEU A 73 12.66 -14.04 -6.15
N ARG A 74 13.17 -12.94 -6.71
CA ARG A 74 13.61 -12.87 -8.11
C ARG A 74 14.75 -13.83 -8.41
N ALA A 75 15.72 -13.97 -7.52
CA ALA A 75 16.84 -14.89 -7.69
C ALA A 75 16.39 -16.35 -7.79
N LYS A 76 15.30 -16.72 -7.13
CA LYS A 76 14.68 -18.05 -7.21
C LYS A 76 13.93 -18.31 -8.53
N ASN A 77 13.65 -17.26 -9.31
CA ASN A 77 12.87 -17.32 -10.53
C ASN A 77 13.64 -16.79 -11.75
N PRO A 78 14.75 -17.44 -12.18
CA PRO A 78 15.61 -16.92 -13.26
C PRO A 78 14.91 -16.84 -14.64
N GLN A 79 13.88 -17.64 -14.86
CA GLN A 79 13.08 -17.59 -16.10
C GLN A 79 12.29 -16.28 -16.19
N LEU A 80 11.69 -15.85 -15.07
CA LEU A 80 10.99 -14.58 -15.00
C LEU A 80 11.92 -13.39 -15.26
N ALA A 81 13.17 -13.47 -14.81
CA ALA A 81 14.16 -12.42 -15.04
C ALA A 81 14.48 -12.20 -16.54
N LYS A 82 14.33 -13.23 -17.38
CA LYS A 82 14.51 -13.12 -18.84
C LYS A 82 13.35 -12.42 -19.53
N THR A 83 12.11 -12.69 -19.10
CA THR A 83 10.91 -12.14 -19.72
C THR A 83 10.51 -10.78 -19.11
N HIS A 84 10.72 -10.61 -17.81
CA HIS A 84 10.36 -9.40 -17.07
C HIS A 84 11.54 -8.95 -16.17
N PRO A 85 12.55 -8.30 -16.72
CA PRO A 85 13.74 -7.86 -15.95
C PRO A 85 13.32 -7.00 -14.75
N GLY A 86 13.79 -7.37 -13.56
CA GLY A 86 13.45 -6.68 -12.30
C GLY A 86 12.06 -6.99 -11.74
N GLY A 87 11.22 -7.71 -12.47
CA GLY A 87 9.89 -8.10 -12.02
C GLY A 87 9.93 -9.15 -10.91
N THR A 88 9.09 -8.97 -9.90
CA THR A 88 8.91 -9.91 -8.78
C THR A 88 7.57 -10.58 -8.90
N MET A 89 7.54 -11.91 -8.80
CA MET A 89 6.32 -12.70 -8.85
C MET A 89 5.57 -12.57 -7.52
N ILE A 90 4.28 -12.24 -7.61
CA ILE A 90 3.37 -12.13 -6.47
C ILE A 90 2.25 -13.15 -6.65
N GLU A 91 2.11 -14.00 -5.66
CA GLU A 91 1.09 -15.04 -5.60
C GLU A 91 -0.12 -14.57 -4.77
N THR A 92 -1.19 -15.35 -4.81
CA THR A 92 -2.35 -15.12 -3.96
C THR A 92 -2.00 -15.36 -2.50
N TYR A 93 -2.66 -14.62 -1.62
CA TYR A 93 -2.57 -14.76 -0.18
C TYR A 93 -3.89 -15.25 0.38
N SER A 94 -3.84 -16.21 1.28
CA SER A 94 -4.99 -16.73 1.99
C SER A 94 -5.16 -16.02 3.32
N TRP A 95 -6.35 -15.43 3.53
CA TRP A 95 -6.71 -14.75 4.76
C TRP A 95 -7.91 -15.42 5.42
N GLN A 96 -7.76 -15.82 6.67
CA GLN A 96 -8.85 -16.38 7.46
C GLN A 96 -9.41 -15.33 8.40
N TYR A 97 -10.73 -15.23 8.49
CA TYR A 97 -11.43 -14.34 9.42
C TYR A 97 -12.69 -15.00 9.96
N SER A 98 -13.04 -14.66 11.21
CA SER A 98 -14.24 -15.17 11.86
C SER A 98 -15.48 -14.39 11.42
N LEU A 99 -16.52 -15.11 11.04
CA LEU A 99 -17.85 -14.56 10.78
C LEU A 99 -18.64 -14.58 12.11
N GLY A 100 -18.74 -13.42 12.79
CA GLY A 100 -19.53 -13.29 14.01
C GLY A 100 -18.86 -12.45 15.11
N LYS A 101 -19.70 -11.86 15.97
CA LYS A 101 -19.28 -10.92 17.03
C LYS A 101 -18.63 -11.59 18.25
N THR A 102 -18.72 -12.91 18.42
CA THR A 102 -18.41 -13.61 19.69
C THR A 102 -17.51 -14.85 19.56
N GLY A 103 -16.69 -14.96 18.52
CA GLY A 103 -15.66 -16.03 18.45
C GLY A 103 -16.17 -17.48 18.28
N THR A 104 -17.47 -17.72 18.27
CA THR A 104 -18.12 -19.03 18.06
C THR A 104 -18.68 -19.19 16.64
N GLY A 105 -18.34 -18.26 15.74
CA GLY A 105 -18.87 -18.23 14.38
C GLY A 105 -18.02 -19.03 13.39
N SER A 106 -18.62 -19.29 12.23
CA SER A 106 -17.95 -19.91 11.10
C SER A 106 -16.74 -19.11 10.66
N THR A 107 -15.66 -19.75 10.25
CA THR A 107 -14.50 -19.12 9.67
C THR A 107 -14.66 -19.05 8.16
N ALA A 108 -14.40 -17.89 7.57
CA ALA A 108 -14.32 -17.73 6.12
C ALA A 108 -12.87 -17.50 5.70
N THR A 109 -12.53 -17.99 4.50
CA THR A 109 -11.20 -17.83 3.90
C THR A 109 -11.35 -16.98 2.64
N LEU A 110 -10.62 -15.86 2.60
CA LEU A 110 -10.47 -15.05 1.41
C LEU A 110 -9.11 -15.35 0.78
N ILE A 111 -9.13 -15.69 -0.52
CA ILE A 111 -7.90 -15.89 -1.30
C ILE A 111 -7.85 -14.79 -2.35
N GLN A 112 -6.86 -13.91 -2.27
CA GLN A 112 -6.69 -12.80 -3.21
C GLN A 112 -5.21 -12.38 -3.27
N PHE A 113 -4.83 -11.69 -4.33
CA PHE A 113 -3.53 -11.04 -4.40
C PHE A 113 -3.43 -9.93 -3.35
N PRO A 114 -2.33 -9.87 -2.57
CA PRO A 114 -2.16 -8.91 -1.49
C PRO A 114 -1.74 -7.53 -2.01
N ILE A 115 -2.40 -7.03 -3.06
CA ILE A 115 -2.12 -5.74 -3.67
C ILE A 115 -3.40 -4.93 -3.89
N ILE A 116 -3.25 -3.61 -3.94
CA ILE A 116 -4.29 -2.66 -4.37
C ILE A 116 -3.71 -1.68 -5.38
N LEU A 117 -4.58 -0.97 -6.09
CA LEU A 117 -4.17 0.18 -6.90
C LEU A 117 -3.61 1.28 -6.00
N ALA A 118 -2.55 1.95 -6.45
CA ALA A 118 -1.81 2.95 -5.69
C ALA A 118 -1.54 4.25 -6.47
N HIS A 119 -2.45 4.61 -7.40
CA HIS A 119 -2.40 5.90 -8.08
C HIS A 119 -2.72 7.05 -7.12
N ALA A 120 -3.60 6.81 -6.16
CA ALA A 120 -3.87 7.68 -5.03
C ALA A 120 -3.95 6.85 -3.76
N ILE A 121 -3.36 7.35 -2.68
CA ILE A 121 -3.34 6.69 -1.36
C ILE A 121 -3.63 7.72 -0.27
N THR A 122 -4.21 7.27 0.83
CA THR A 122 -4.52 8.14 1.97
C THR A 122 -3.25 8.51 2.74
N ALA A 123 -3.28 9.64 3.44
CA ALA A 123 -2.18 10.09 4.30
C ALA A 123 -1.73 9.00 5.30
N HIS A 124 -2.67 8.28 5.92
CA HIS A 124 -2.37 7.19 6.83
C HIS A 124 -1.52 6.08 6.19
N LYS A 125 -1.81 5.72 4.94
CA LYS A 125 -1.04 4.71 4.20
C LYS A 125 0.34 5.21 3.77
N THR A 126 0.58 6.52 3.80
CA THR A 126 1.90 7.10 3.48
C THR A 126 2.86 7.12 4.68
N GLN A 127 2.39 6.81 5.89
CA GLN A 127 3.27 6.73 7.06
C GLN A 127 4.40 5.73 6.83
N GLY A 128 5.64 6.17 7.11
CA GLY A 128 6.84 5.37 6.86
C GLY A 128 7.27 5.23 5.39
N MET A 129 6.50 5.76 4.44
CA MET A 129 6.89 5.78 3.02
C MET A 129 7.80 6.97 2.73
N THR A 130 8.62 6.82 1.70
CA THR A 130 9.41 7.91 1.11
C THR A 130 9.21 7.92 -0.40
N VAL A 131 8.97 9.09 -0.97
CA VAL A 131 8.91 9.28 -2.42
C VAL A 131 10.33 9.59 -2.91
N TYR A 132 10.95 8.61 -3.54
CA TYR A 132 12.31 8.73 -4.05
C TYR A 132 12.36 9.41 -5.43
N LYS A 133 13.41 10.20 -5.68
CA LYS A 133 13.67 10.74 -7.02
C LYS A 133 13.82 9.60 -8.05
N PRO A 134 13.39 9.78 -9.30
CA PRO A 134 12.86 11.00 -9.93
C PRO A 134 11.33 11.16 -9.79
N LYS A 135 10.66 10.41 -8.91
CA LYS A 135 9.21 10.46 -8.76
C LYS A 135 8.75 11.75 -8.12
N THR A 136 7.58 12.22 -8.54
CA THR A 136 6.86 13.34 -7.96
C THR A 136 5.58 12.86 -7.29
N CYS A 137 5.06 13.64 -6.35
CA CYS A 137 3.78 13.39 -5.71
C CYS A 137 2.94 14.65 -5.66
N SER A 138 1.65 14.48 -5.88
CA SER A 138 0.65 15.51 -5.65
C SER A 138 0.01 15.26 -4.28
N LEU A 139 0.03 16.26 -3.41
CA LEU A 139 -0.53 16.17 -2.06
C LEU A 139 -1.73 17.09 -1.92
N ASP A 140 -2.91 16.50 -1.73
CA ASP A 140 -4.08 17.25 -1.32
C ASP A 140 -4.06 17.46 0.20
N VAL A 141 -3.49 18.58 0.61
CA VAL A 141 -3.44 18.99 2.02
C VAL A 141 -4.66 19.79 2.46
N THR A 142 -5.52 20.19 1.51
CA THR A 142 -6.72 20.97 1.78
C THR A 142 -7.81 20.15 2.47
N SER A 143 -7.81 18.84 2.22
CA SER A 143 -8.71 17.87 2.84
C SER A 143 -8.18 17.24 4.14
N ALA A 144 -7.05 17.74 4.68
CA ALA A 144 -6.52 17.27 5.94
C ALA A 144 -7.48 17.60 7.11
N PHE A 145 -7.97 16.58 7.80
CA PHE A 145 -8.96 16.70 8.87
C PHE A 145 -8.42 16.27 10.25
N GLU A 146 -7.24 15.69 10.30
CA GLU A 146 -6.59 15.26 11.54
C GLU A 146 -5.32 16.06 11.82
N ALA A 147 -5.04 16.27 13.11
CA ALA A 147 -3.81 16.88 13.55
C ALA A 147 -2.59 16.14 13.01
N ALA A 148 -1.58 16.88 12.58
CA ALA A 148 -0.34 16.41 11.99
C ALA A 148 -0.48 15.65 10.65
N GLN A 149 -1.67 15.47 10.10
CA GLN A 149 -1.89 14.75 8.83
C GLN A 149 -1.17 15.45 7.67
N ALA A 150 -1.29 16.76 7.55
CA ALA A 150 -0.59 17.56 6.55
C ALA A 150 0.94 17.44 6.71
N TYR A 151 1.46 17.48 7.94
CA TYR A 151 2.88 17.29 8.23
C TYR A 151 3.39 15.92 7.75
N VAL A 152 2.64 14.85 8.02
CA VAL A 152 2.98 13.50 7.56
C VAL A 152 3.06 13.46 6.04
N MET A 153 2.11 14.05 5.32
CA MET A 153 2.11 14.10 3.86
C MET A 153 3.30 14.89 3.33
N LEU A 154 3.52 16.10 3.83
CA LEU A 154 4.60 17.00 3.39
C LEU A 154 6.00 16.41 3.62
N GLY A 155 6.16 15.54 4.61
CA GLY A 155 7.40 14.84 4.90
C GLY A 155 7.65 13.58 4.05
N ARG A 156 6.84 13.30 3.03
CA ARG A 156 7.04 12.08 2.18
C ARG A 156 8.03 12.28 1.03
N PRO A 157 8.02 13.39 0.27
CA PRO A 157 9.04 13.65 -0.74
C PRO A 157 10.41 13.96 -0.12
N GLN A 158 11.48 13.62 -0.84
CA GLN A 158 12.86 13.90 -0.41
C GLN A 158 13.27 15.35 -0.66
N SER A 159 12.56 16.06 -1.56
CA SER A 159 12.83 17.46 -1.88
C SER A 159 11.56 18.17 -2.35
N LEU A 160 11.55 19.49 -2.23
CA LEU A 160 10.43 20.33 -2.67
C LEU A 160 10.15 20.21 -4.18
N GLU A 161 11.15 19.92 -5.00
CA GLU A 161 10.99 19.71 -6.44
C GLU A 161 10.10 18.53 -6.81
N GLN A 162 9.93 17.59 -5.89
CA GLN A 162 9.06 16.42 -6.07
C GLN A 162 7.62 16.68 -5.65
N LEU A 163 7.37 17.81 -4.98
CA LEU A 163 6.11 18.13 -4.35
C LEU A 163 5.26 19.00 -5.26
N PHE A 164 4.03 18.56 -5.51
CA PHE A 164 2.99 19.33 -6.14
C PHE A 164 1.80 19.43 -5.19
N ILE A 165 1.36 20.65 -4.88
CA ILE A 165 0.17 20.93 -4.06
C ILE A 165 -0.89 21.52 -4.96
N PRO A 166 -1.97 20.80 -5.29
CA PRO A 166 -3.06 21.35 -6.06
C PRO A 166 -3.83 22.38 -5.20
N GLY A 167 -3.99 23.57 -5.74
CA GLY A 167 -4.70 24.65 -5.04
C GLY A 167 -3.82 25.45 -4.08
N GLN A 168 -4.46 26.15 -3.17
CA GLN A 168 -3.80 27.03 -2.19
C GLN A 168 -3.54 26.28 -0.89
N LEU A 169 -2.31 26.36 -0.40
CA LEU A 169 -1.95 25.81 0.92
C LEU A 169 -2.50 26.74 2.01
N ASP A 170 -3.48 26.26 2.76
CA ASP A 170 -3.96 26.93 3.96
C ASP A 170 -3.16 26.43 5.19
N THR A 171 -2.47 27.34 5.85
CA THR A 171 -1.71 27.04 7.07
C THR A 171 -2.59 26.58 8.22
N ASN A 172 -3.89 26.91 8.22
CA ASN A 172 -4.84 26.44 9.23
C ASN A 172 -5.04 24.92 9.18
N ASN A 173 -4.74 24.29 8.04
CA ASN A 173 -4.79 22.82 7.90
C ASN A 173 -3.52 22.13 8.45
N ILE A 174 -2.51 22.91 8.87
CA ILE A 174 -1.25 22.40 9.44
C ILE A 174 -1.23 22.68 10.94
N TYR A 175 -1.76 21.76 11.71
CA TYR A 175 -1.85 21.92 13.17
C TYR A 175 -1.45 20.66 13.93
N ALA A 176 -1.03 20.84 15.18
CA ALA A 176 -0.72 19.76 16.11
C ALA A 176 -1.89 19.55 17.09
N SER A 177 -2.03 18.34 17.63
CA SER A 177 -3.03 18.10 18.67
C SER A 177 -2.66 18.81 19.97
N SER A 178 -3.66 19.35 20.68
CA SER A 178 -3.47 19.99 21.97
C SER A 178 -2.77 19.08 22.98
N LYS A 179 -3.16 17.79 22.99
CA LYS A 179 -2.55 16.77 23.85
C LYS A 179 -1.06 16.58 23.56
N ALA A 180 -0.65 16.53 22.28
CA ALA A 180 0.75 16.42 21.92
C ALA A 180 1.55 17.65 22.34
N LEU A 181 0.98 18.85 22.21
CA LEU A 181 1.60 20.09 22.64
C LEU A 181 1.76 20.15 24.16
N GLU A 182 0.79 19.67 24.92
CA GLU A 182 0.89 19.59 26.39
C GLU A 182 1.99 18.64 26.84
N GLU A 183 2.07 17.43 26.23
CA GLU A 183 3.14 16.48 26.55
C GLU A 183 4.52 17.03 26.18
N TYR A 184 4.65 17.67 25.03
CA TYR A 184 5.90 18.33 24.62
C TYR A 184 6.34 19.40 25.62
N LYS A 185 5.40 20.21 26.14
CA LYS A 185 5.69 21.21 27.18
C LYS A 185 6.14 20.58 28.50
N LYS A 186 5.64 19.38 28.85
CA LYS A 186 6.09 18.66 30.06
C LYS A 186 7.51 18.11 29.92
N MET A 187 7.86 17.63 28.71
CA MET A 187 9.18 17.06 28.44
C MET A 187 10.30 18.10 28.40
N ASN A 188 9.98 19.38 28.16
CA ASN A 188 10.94 20.49 28.08
C ASN A 188 10.99 21.35 29.35
N LYS A 189 10.44 20.85 30.46
CA LYS A 189 10.62 21.38 31.81
C LYS A 189 11.66 20.56 32.57
#